data_e344ab9b1499588fe42e85e477422358
#
_entry.id   e344ab9b1499588fe42e85e477422358
#
_cell.length_a   1.000
_cell.length_b   1.000
_cell.length_c   1.000
_cell.angle_alpha   90.00
_cell.angle_beta   90.00
_cell.angle_gamma   90.00
#
_symmetry.space_group_name_H-M   'P 1'
#
loop_
_entity.id
_entity.type
_entity.pdbx_description
1 polymer ?
#
loop_
_entity_poly.entity_id
_entity_poly.type
_entity_poly.pdbx_seq_one_letter_code
_entity_poly.pdbx_strand_id
1 'polypeptide(L)'
;LAIVVIPAHMKAVPGRNTDVKDAEWIAELLQHGLLQPSYIPSKDQRELRELVQYRKSLVGERTRELNRLQKMQEGANIKLSGTVTNINGKSARKILEYILSGNEIDEKKYDEMYEEKLIAHNLKASKEQILDDLKGFMSPLQRRMLKELLQHLDELNVHIENLNDEIDNFMKPEEKQASQVIQDVTGIGNTSAQTIIAVIGTDMERFPSDRHISSWAGLCPGDNVSAKKRKSGKIRKGNALLKSTLVLCAHAAVRHKSSYFHAQFKRISTHRGKKRAYVAVAYSMLIAIYH
;
A
#
# COMPACT_ATOMS: atom_id res chain seq x y z
N LEU A 1 -22.27 19.31 -20.80
CA LEU A 1 -20.96 19.50 -20.20
C LEU A 1 -21.09 19.25 -18.69
N ALA A 2 -20.37 18.28 -18.13
CA ALA A 2 -20.32 18.04 -16.68
C ALA A 2 -19.09 18.75 -16.11
N ILE A 3 -19.27 19.54 -15.04
CA ILE A 3 -18.18 20.22 -14.35
C ILE A 3 -18.08 19.62 -12.96
N VAL A 4 -16.91 19.06 -12.62
CA VAL A 4 -16.61 18.55 -11.29
C VAL A 4 -15.93 19.66 -10.48
N VAL A 5 -16.43 19.93 -9.27
CA VAL A 5 -15.90 20.96 -8.39
C VAL A 5 -15.49 20.38 -7.03
N ILE A 6 -14.54 21.03 -6.37
CA ILE A 6 -14.06 20.60 -5.05
C ILE A 6 -15.05 21.07 -3.98
N PRO A 7 -15.68 20.15 -3.19
CA PRO A 7 -16.67 20.55 -2.17
C PRO A 7 -16.14 21.51 -1.11
N ALA A 8 -14.82 21.55 -0.87
CA ALA A 8 -14.22 22.46 0.09
C ALA A 8 -14.32 23.94 -0.35
N HIS A 9 -14.30 24.21 -1.65
CA HIS A 9 -14.48 25.58 -2.17
C HIS A 9 -15.93 26.04 -1.97
N MET A 10 -16.89 25.15 -2.18
CA MET A 10 -18.31 25.45 -1.99
C MET A 10 -18.66 25.72 -0.51
N LYS A 11 -18.01 25.01 0.42
CA LYS A 11 -18.22 25.18 1.87
C LYS A 11 -17.65 26.48 2.44
N ALA A 12 -16.75 27.12 1.72
CA ALA A 12 -16.13 28.38 2.18
C ALA A 12 -17.03 29.60 1.94
N VAL A 13 -18.10 29.46 1.17
CA VAL A 13 -19.05 30.55 0.85
C VAL A 13 -20.27 30.44 1.77
N PRO A 14 -20.66 31.49 2.54
CA PRO A 14 -21.80 31.46 3.44
C PRO A 14 -23.14 31.32 2.70
N GLY A 15 -24.12 30.63 3.25
CA GLY A 15 -25.47 30.65 2.68
C GLY A 15 -26.21 29.30 2.53
N ARG A 16 -25.95 28.30 3.36
CA ARG A 16 -26.38 26.94 3.18
C ARG A 16 -27.43 26.43 4.15
N ASN A 17 -28.45 25.59 3.70
CA ASN A 17 -29.24 24.84 4.68
C ASN A 17 -30.08 23.62 4.23
N THR A 18 -30.35 23.40 2.93
CA THR A 18 -31.12 22.22 2.45
C THR A 18 -30.65 21.78 1.08
N ASP A 19 -30.92 20.52 0.67
CA ASP A 19 -30.49 19.98 -0.64
C ASP A 19 -31.01 20.78 -1.83
N VAL A 20 -32.24 21.31 -1.76
CA VAL A 20 -32.82 22.18 -2.81
C VAL A 20 -32.06 23.50 -2.87
N LYS A 21 -31.81 24.13 -1.73
CA LYS A 21 -31.02 25.37 -1.66
C LYS A 21 -29.56 25.15 -2.04
N ASP A 22 -29.01 23.94 -1.82
CA ASP A 22 -27.67 23.57 -2.28
C ASP A 22 -27.61 23.54 -3.81
N ALA A 23 -28.64 23.04 -4.50
CA ALA A 23 -28.71 23.03 -5.97
C ALA A 23 -28.82 24.44 -6.55
N GLU A 24 -29.71 25.28 -6.00
CA GLU A 24 -29.85 26.70 -6.38
C GLU A 24 -28.54 27.46 -6.17
N TRP A 25 -27.93 27.25 -5.02
CA TRP A 25 -26.63 27.83 -4.65
C TRP A 25 -25.49 27.42 -5.60
N ILE A 26 -25.43 26.14 -5.99
CA ILE A 26 -24.45 25.67 -6.99
C ILE A 26 -24.69 26.34 -8.34
N ALA A 27 -25.95 26.51 -8.75
CA ALA A 27 -26.30 27.19 -9.99
C ALA A 27 -25.90 28.68 -9.98
N GLU A 28 -26.13 29.38 -8.87
CA GLU A 28 -25.72 30.78 -8.70
C GLU A 28 -24.16 30.90 -8.73
N LEU A 29 -23.43 30.04 -8.00
CA LEU A 29 -21.97 30.02 -8.02
C LEU A 29 -21.41 29.74 -9.42
N LEU A 30 -22.08 28.86 -10.20
CA LEU A 30 -21.70 28.58 -11.58
C LEU A 30 -21.95 29.79 -12.47
N GLN A 31 -23.11 30.44 -12.34
CA GLN A 31 -23.50 31.62 -13.11
C GLN A 31 -22.54 32.79 -12.89
N HIS A 32 -22.05 32.96 -11.64
CA HIS A 32 -21.11 34.02 -11.31
C HIS A 32 -19.63 33.62 -11.53
N GLY A 33 -19.33 32.45 -12.11
CA GLY A 33 -17.98 32.00 -12.38
C GLY A 33 -17.13 31.71 -11.14
N LEU A 34 -17.76 31.53 -9.98
CA LEU A 34 -17.09 31.31 -8.70
C LEU A 34 -16.70 29.84 -8.47
N LEU A 35 -17.17 28.93 -9.31
CA LEU A 35 -16.80 27.52 -9.25
C LEU A 35 -15.52 27.27 -10.03
N GLN A 36 -14.49 26.79 -9.34
CA GLN A 36 -13.27 26.34 -9.99
C GLN A 36 -13.42 24.86 -10.37
N PRO A 37 -13.28 24.51 -11.66
CA PRO A 37 -13.37 23.14 -12.11
C PRO A 37 -12.20 22.31 -11.55
N SER A 38 -12.52 21.10 -11.12
CA SER A 38 -11.51 20.11 -10.77
C SER A 38 -11.04 19.39 -12.03
N TYR A 39 -9.76 18.99 -12.03
CA TYR A 39 -9.23 18.21 -13.13
C TYR A 39 -9.91 16.82 -13.19
N ILE A 40 -10.41 16.50 -14.39
CA ILE A 40 -10.94 15.17 -14.72
C ILE A 40 -9.89 14.44 -15.56
N PRO A 41 -9.31 13.33 -15.08
CA PRO A 41 -8.36 12.55 -15.85
C PRO A 41 -8.97 12.02 -17.15
N SER A 42 -8.12 11.76 -18.14
CA SER A 42 -8.53 11.08 -19.38
C SER A 42 -9.16 9.72 -19.08
N LYS A 43 -9.88 9.16 -20.04
CA LYS A 43 -10.50 7.83 -19.88
C LYS A 43 -9.43 6.79 -19.56
N ASP A 44 -8.36 6.73 -20.34
CA ASP A 44 -7.26 5.78 -20.15
C ASP A 44 -6.64 5.89 -18.75
N GLN A 45 -6.40 7.12 -18.27
CA GLN A 45 -5.85 7.32 -16.93
C GLN A 45 -6.82 6.88 -15.82
N ARG A 46 -8.13 7.00 -16.04
CA ARG A 46 -9.12 6.48 -15.07
C ARG A 46 -9.12 4.96 -15.04
N GLU A 47 -9.11 4.31 -16.20
CA GLU A 47 -9.04 2.86 -16.33
C GLU A 47 -7.75 2.31 -15.71
N LEU A 48 -6.59 2.93 -15.96
CA LEU A 48 -5.34 2.56 -15.30
C LEU A 48 -5.43 2.71 -13.77
N ARG A 49 -6.11 3.74 -13.25
CA ARG A 49 -6.36 3.89 -11.81
C ARG A 49 -7.24 2.77 -11.26
N GLU A 50 -8.25 2.34 -11.98
CA GLU A 50 -9.11 1.23 -11.58
C GLU A 50 -8.31 -0.07 -11.48
N LEU A 51 -7.46 -0.37 -12.46
CA LEU A 51 -6.57 -1.54 -12.45
C LEU A 51 -5.64 -1.54 -11.22
N VAL A 52 -4.94 -0.44 -10.95
CA VAL A 52 -4.03 -0.37 -9.79
C VAL A 52 -4.77 -0.38 -8.45
N GLN A 53 -6.00 0.15 -8.39
CA GLN A 53 -6.84 0.06 -7.19
C GLN A 53 -7.33 -1.36 -6.96
N TYR A 54 -7.73 -2.06 -8.01
CA TYR A 54 -8.16 -3.46 -7.94
C TYR A 54 -7.00 -4.34 -7.48
N ARG A 55 -5.80 -4.17 -8.09
CA ARG A 55 -4.58 -4.84 -7.61
C ARG A 55 -4.34 -4.63 -6.11
N LYS A 56 -4.47 -3.39 -5.64
CA LYS A 56 -4.33 -3.07 -4.21
C LYS A 56 -5.36 -3.80 -3.35
N SER A 57 -6.59 -3.96 -3.82
CA SER A 57 -7.63 -4.72 -3.13
C SER A 57 -7.24 -6.18 -2.98
N LEU A 58 -6.81 -6.83 -4.08
CA LEU A 58 -6.36 -8.23 -4.07
C LEU A 58 -5.16 -8.45 -3.15
N VAL A 59 -4.18 -7.54 -3.15
CA VAL A 59 -3.05 -7.58 -2.20
C VAL A 59 -3.53 -7.47 -0.75
N GLY A 60 -4.54 -6.64 -0.50
CA GLY A 60 -5.20 -6.55 0.81
C GLY A 60 -5.92 -7.84 1.21
N GLU A 61 -6.59 -8.50 0.26
CA GLU A 61 -7.23 -9.80 0.46
C GLU A 61 -6.19 -10.89 0.78
N ARG A 62 -5.14 -10.97 -0.01
CA ARG A 62 -4.02 -11.89 0.27
C ARG A 62 -3.45 -11.69 1.67
N THR A 63 -3.31 -10.46 2.12
CA THR A 63 -2.81 -10.18 3.48
C THR A 63 -3.79 -10.67 4.54
N ARG A 64 -5.09 -10.53 4.33
CA ARG A 64 -6.11 -11.06 5.24
C ARG A 64 -6.09 -12.60 5.30
N GLU A 65 -5.91 -13.26 4.16
CA GLU A 65 -5.79 -14.72 4.12
C GLU A 65 -4.51 -15.21 4.80
N LEU A 66 -3.38 -14.53 4.63
CA LEU A 66 -2.15 -14.84 5.37
C LEU A 66 -2.34 -14.72 6.89
N ASN A 67 -3.05 -13.70 7.35
CA ASN A 67 -3.38 -13.55 8.77
C ASN A 67 -4.33 -14.65 9.27
N ARG A 68 -5.27 -15.11 8.44
CA ARG A 68 -6.14 -16.27 8.77
C ARG A 68 -5.34 -17.55 8.85
N LEU A 69 -4.42 -17.76 7.90
CA LEU A 69 -3.48 -18.88 7.90
C LEU A 69 -2.67 -18.93 9.19
N GLN A 70 -2.06 -17.82 9.57
CA GLN A 70 -1.29 -17.71 10.81
C GLN A 70 -2.17 -18.01 12.03
N LYS A 71 -3.35 -17.39 12.14
CA LYS A 71 -4.27 -17.61 13.25
C LYS A 71 -4.71 -19.07 13.37
N MET A 72 -4.91 -19.76 12.26
CA MET A 72 -5.28 -21.18 12.26
C MET A 72 -4.14 -22.06 12.77
N GLN A 73 -2.90 -21.78 12.37
CA GLN A 73 -1.72 -22.49 12.84
C GLN A 73 -1.53 -22.29 14.35
N GLU A 74 -1.61 -21.05 14.81
CA GLU A 74 -1.51 -20.73 16.24
C GLU A 74 -2.64 -21.42 17.05
N GLY A 75 -3.85 -21.52 16.51
CA GLY A 75 -4.96 -22.26 17.12
C GLY A 75 -4.74 -23.77 17.20
N ALA A 76 -3.86 -24.33 16.38
CA ALA A 76 -3.39 -25.72 16.42
C ALA A 76 -2.08 -25.88 17.25
N ASN A 77 -1.62 -24.83 17.93
CA ASN A 77 -0.33 -24.74 18.62
C ASN A 77 0.89 -24.94 17.71
N ILE A 78 0.76 -24.61 16.42
CA ILE A 78 1.85 -24.62 15.43
C ILE A 78 2.33 -23.18 15.25
N LYS A 79 3.54 -22.85 15.72
CA LYS A 79 4.06 -21.48 15.79
C LYS A 79 5.05 -21.15 14.67
N LEU A 80 4.77 -21.62 13.46
CA LEU A 80 5.67 -21.51 12.32
C LEU A 80 6.09 -20.05 11.99
N SER A 81 5.27 -19.08 12.34
CA SER A 81 5.55 -17.65 12.16
C SER A 81 6.73 -17.12 12.98
N GLY A 82 7.13 -17.83 14.05
CA GLY A 82 8.29 -17.51 14.88
C GLY A 82 9.62 -17.95 14.25
N THR A 83 9.58 -18.99 13.43
CA THR A 83 10.77 -19.68 12.88
C THR A 83 11.04 -19.36 11.43
N VAL A 84 10.02 -19.05 10.64
CA VAL A 84 10.16 -18.68 9.22
C VAL A 84 9.90 -17.20 8.99
N THR A 85 10.66 -16.60 8.08
CA THR A 85 10.48 -15.18 7.73
C THR A 85 9.17 -14.94 6.97
N ASN A 86 8.71 -15.94 6.22
CA ASN A 86 7.48 -15.85 5.42
C ASN A 86 6.69 -17.16 5.56
N ILE A 87 5.51 -17.04 6.20
CA ILE A 87 4.59 -18.16 6.47
C ILE A 87 4.02 -18.80 5.18
N ASN A 88 4.10 -18.10 4.05
CA ASN A 88 3.74 -18.58 2.73
C ASN A 88 4.96 -18.82 1.82
N GLY A 89 6.17 -18.80 2.38
CA GLY A 89 7.42 -19.09 1.67
C GLY A 89 7.59 -20.57 1.37
N LYS A 90 8.54 -20.92 0.50
CA LYS A 90 8.77 -22.30 0.03
C LYS A 90 8.89 -23.29 1.19
N SER A 91 9.75 -23.01 2.17
CA SER A 91 9.95 -23.91 3.32
C SER A 91 8.68 -24.07 4.17
N ALA A 92 8.00 -22.96 4.46
CA ALA A 92 6.75 -23.02 5.22
C ALA A 92 5.67 -23.82 4.49
N ARG A 93 5.55 -23.63 3.18
CA ARG A 93 4.62 -24.39 2.34
C ARG A 93 4.90 -25.89 2.38
N LYS A 94 6.14 -26.31 2.27
CA LYS A 94 6.52 -27.73 2.33
C LYS A 94 6.20 -28.36 3.68
N ILE A 95 6.49 -27.65 4.77
CA ILE A 95 6.10 -28.05 6.13
C ILE A 95 4.58 -28.20 6.24
N LEU A 96 3.81 -27.21 5.75
CA LEU A 96 2.35 -27.23 5.81
C LEU A 96 1.75 -28.34 4.94
N GLU A 97 2.27 -28.60 3.73
CA GLU A 97 1.87 -29.70 2.87
C GLU A 97 2.04 -31.05 3.57
N TYR A 98 3.15 -31.23 4.30
CA TYR A 98 3.39 -32.45 5.06
C TYR A 98 2.42 -32.61 6.24
N ILE A 99 2.12 -31.54 6.96
CA ILE A 99 1.12 -31.54 8.05
C ILE A 99 -0.29 -31.83 7.49
N LEU A 100 -0.60 -31.32 6.30
CA LEU A 100 -1.88 -31.58 5.62
C LEU A 100 -2.09 -33.06 5.30
N SER A 101 -1.04 -33.82 5.00
CA SER A 101 -1.12 -35.27 4.79
C SER A 101 -1.40 -36.07 6.07
N GLY A 102 -1.46 -35.40 7.22
CA GLY A 102 -1.79 -36.01 8.50
C GLY A 102 -0.58 -36.52 9.28
N ASN A 103 0.61 -36.22 8.80
CA ASN A 103 1.86 -36.66 9.41
C ASN A 103 2.40 -35.61 10.38
N GLU A 104 3.13 -36.07 11.39
CA GLU A 104 3.90 -35.23 12.30
C GLU A 104 5.35 -35.12 11.79
N ILE A 105 5.97 -33.96 11.99
CA ILE A 105 7.35 -33.75 11.61
C ILE A 105 8.22 -34.03 12.83
N ASP A 106 8.83 -35.22 12.85
CA ASP A 106 9.87 -35.61 13.81
C ASP A 106 11.26 -35.18 13.32
N GLU A 107 12.29 -35.47 14.12
CA GLU A 107 13.69 -35.15 13.80
C GLU A 107 14.14 -35.78 12.49
N LYS A 108 13.79 -37.07 12.28
CA LYS A 108 14.18 -37.80 11.08
C LYS A 108 13.58 -37.18 9.83
N LYS A 109 12.29 -36.85 9.87
CA LYS A 109 11.59 -36.21 8.73
C LYS A 109 12.11 -34.80 8.46
N TYR A 110 12.42 -34.04 9.51
CA TYR A 110 13.06 -32.74 9.36
C TYR A 110 14.41 -32.84 8.64
N ASP A 111 15.28 -33.80 9.03
CA ASP A 111 16.58 -34.02 8.40
C ASP A 111 16.43 -34.43 6.92
N GLU A 112 15.52 -35.34 6.61
CA GLU A 112 15.20 -35.68 5.21
C GLU A 112 14.79 -34.44 4.40
N MET A 113 13.87 -33.64 4.92
CA MET A 113 13.41 -32.40 4.23
C MET A 113 14.53 -31.35 4.10
N TYR A 114 15.48 -31.32 5.05
CA TYR A 114 16.61 -30.42 5.00
C TYR A 114 17.64 -30.87 3.96
N GLU A 115 17.97 -32.18 3.89
CA GLU A 115 18.88 -32.76 2.89
C GLU A 115 18.30 -32.65 1.47
N GLU A 116 16.99 -32.86 1.30
CA GLU A 116 16.26 -32.65 0.03
C GLU A 116 16.11 -31.19 -0.38
N LYS A 117 16.63 -30.25 0.41
CA LYS A 117 16.53 -28.79 0.21
C LYS A 117 15.07 -28.26 0.14
N LEU A 118 14.14 -28.98 0.73
CA LEU A 118 12.74 -28.56 0.86
C LEU A 118 12.62 -27.46 1.93
N ILE A 119 13.49 -27.49 2.94
CA ILE A 119 13.63 -26.46 3.98
C ILE A 119 14.91 -25.68 3.71
N ALA A 120 14.83 -24.36 3.76
CA ALA A 120 15.96 -23.47 3.49
C ALA A 120 17.04 -23.60 4.58
N HIS A 121 18.30 -23.70 4.17
CA HIS A 121 19.47 -23.85 5.05
C HIS A 121 19.80 -22.58 5.87
N ASN A 122 19.22 -21.44 5.54
CA ASN A 122 19.48 -20.15 6.18
C ASN A 122 18.32 -19.69 7.10
N LEU A 123 17.56 -20.63 7.65
CA LEU A 123 16.56 -20.30 8.67
C LEU A 123 17.26 -19.76 9.91
N LYS A 124 16.66 -18.75 10.54
CA LYS A 124 17.24 -18.11 11.75
C LYS A 124 17.05 -18.96 13.01
N ALA A 125 16.03 -19.79 13.03
CA ALA A 125 15.73 -20.67 14.15
C ALA A 125 16.57 -21.96 14.07
N SER A 126 16.98 -22.52 15.23
CA SER A 126 17.63 -23.81 15.28
C SER A 126 16.64 -24.94 14.95
N LYS A 127 17.18 -26.12 14.61
CA LYS A 127 16.35 -27.32 14.36
C LYS A 127 15.42 -27.62 15.55
N GLU A 128 15.97 -27.56 16.78
CA GLU A 128 15.21 -27.83 17.99
C GLU A 128 14.06 -26.83 18.18
N GLN A 129 14.28 -25.55 17.89
CA GLN A 129 13.25 -24.54 17.96
C GLN A 129 12.15 -24.77 16.92
N ILE A 130 12.52 -25.16 15.68
CA ILE A 130 11.56 -25.46 14.62
C ILE A 130 10.70 -26.67 15.02
N LEU A 131 11.32 -27.73 15.50
CA LEU A 131 10.64 -28.93 15.96
C LEU A 131 9.70 -28.64 17.14
N ASP A 132 10.12 -27.78 18.08
CA ASP A 132 9.28 -27.36 19.20
C ASP A 132 8.08 -26.53 18.76
N ASP A 133 8.27 -25.61 17.82
CA ASP A 133 7.21 -24.79 17.23
C ASP A 133 6.22 -25.58 16.38
N LEU A 134 6.59 -26.79 15.94
CA LEU A 134 5.75 -27.70 15.18
C LEU A 134 5.02 -28.74 16.06
N LYS A 135 5.26 -28.77 17.38
CA LYS A 135 4.59 -29.65 18.35
C LYS A 135 3.15 -29.22 18.59
N GLY A 136 2.34 -29.22 17.53
CA GLY A 136 0.94 -28.90 17.60
C GLY A 136 0.10 -30.02 16.99
N PHE A 137 -1.18 -30.00 17.25
CA PHE A 137 -2.13 -30.95 16.66
C PHE A 137 -3.16 -30.23 15.82
N MET A 138 -3.25 -30.64 14.57
CA MET A 138 -4.23 -30.11 13.64
C MET A 138 -5.32 -31.18 13.38
N SER A 139 -6.56 -30.88 13.78
CA SER A 139 -7.69 -31.78 13.57
C SER A 139 -7.96 -31.98 12.06
N PRO A 140 -8.66 -33.04 11.66
CA PRO A 140 -9.03 -33.26 10.26
C PRO A 140 -9.80 -32.07 9.65
N LEU A 141 -10.67 -31.40 10.44
CA LEU A 141 -11.40 -30.21 10.02
C LEU A 141 -10.44 -29.03 9.78
N GLN A 142 -9.50 -28.78 10.70
CA GLN A 142 -8.51 -27.72 10.55
C GLN A 142 -7.62 -27.95 9.33
N ARG A 143 -7.20 -29.20 9.07
CA ARG A 143 -6.43 -29.55 7.87
C ARG A 143 -7.22 -29.25 6.58
N ARG A 144 -8.50 -29.60 6.53
CA ARG A 144 -9.35 -29.25 5.40
C ARG A 144 -9.42 -27.74 5.19
N MET A 145 -9.68 -26.97 6.25
CA MET A 145 -9.70 -25.52 6.17
C MET A 145 -8.35 -24.92 5.76
N LEU A 146 -7.25 -25.47 6.25
CA LEU A 146 -5.89 -25.05 5.86
C LEU A 146 -5.67 -25.26 4.36
N LYS A 147 -6.10 -26.40 3.81
CA LYS A 147 -6.00 -26.70 2.38
C LYS A 147 -6.74 -25.65 1.54
N GLU A 148 -7.97 -25.33 1.90
CA GLU A 148 -8.78 -24.31 1.22
C GLU A 148 -8.12 -22.91 1.29
N LEU A 149 -7.56 -22.52 2.45
CA LEU A 149 -6.84 -21.26 2.61
C LEU A 149 -5.59 -21.18 1.72
N LEU A 150 -4.82 -22.28 1.64
CA LEU A 150 -3.62 -22.33 0.81
C LEU A 150 -3.97 -22.26 -0.68
N GLN A 151 -5.03 -22.95 -1.11
CA GLN A 151 -5.51 -22.87 -2.48
C GLN A 151 -5.96 -21.46 -2.83
N HIS A 152 -6.76 -20.83 -1.98
CA HIS A 152 -7.22 -19.46 -2.21
C HIS A 152 -6.08 -18.44 -2.26
N LEU A 153 -5.02 -18.64 -1.43
CA LEU A 153 -3.80 -17.83 -1.51
C LEU A 153 -3.08 -17.98 -2.86
N ASP A 154 -3.07 -19.19 -3.44
CA ASP A 154 -2.45 -19.43 -4.73
C ASP A 154 -3.27 -18.78 -5.86
N GLU A 155 -4.59 -18.87 -5.81
CA GLU A 155 -5.49 -18.19 -6.76
C GLU A 155 -5.31 -16.66 -6.69
N LEU A 156 -5.24 -16.09 -5.49
CA LEU A 156 -4.97 -14.65 -5.31
C LEU A 156 -3.61 -14.23 -5.87
N ASN A 157 -2.57 -15.05 -5.72
CA ASN A 157 -1.26 -14.77 -6.30
C ASN A 157 -1.32 -14.74 -7.83
N VAL A 158 -1.98 -15.73 -8.46
CA VAL A 158 -2.17 -15.78 -9.92
C VAL A 158 -2.94 -14.55 -10.40
N HIS A 159 -4.03 -14.18 -9.73
CA HIS A 159 -4.81 -12.98 -10.09
C HIS A 159 -3.99 -11.69 -9.98
N ILE A 160 -3.15 -11.56 -8.96
CA ILE A 160 -2.27 -10.40 -8.79
C ILE A 160 -1.21 -10.34 -9.89
N GLU A 161 -0.63 -11.48 -10.29
CA GLU A 161 0.34 -11.56 -11.37
C GLU A 161 -0.28 -11.19 -12.72
N ASN A 162 -1.42 -11.79 -13.07
CA ASN A 162 -2.16 -11.46 -14.28
C ASN A 162 -2.48 -9.94 -14.36
N LEU A 163 -2.86 -9.36 -13.23
CA LEU A 163 -3.18 -7.93 -13.16
C LEU A 163 -1.93 -7.04 -13.26
N ASN A 164 -0.75 -7.52 -12.82
CA ASN A 164 0.52 -6.83 -13.07
C ASN A 164 0.83 -6.78 -14.56
N ASP A 165 0.66 -7.89 -15.27
CA ASP A 165 0.88 -7.98 -16.71
C ASP A 165 -0.11 -7.09 -17.48
N GLU A 166 -1.38 -7.08 -17.06
CA GLU A 166 -2.41 -6.23 -17.64
C GLU A 166 -2.09 -4.74 -17.45
N ILE A 167 -1.66 -4.32 -16.26
CA ILE A 167 -1.22 -2.95 -15.99
C ILE A 167 -0.03 -2.59 -16.87
N ASP A 168 0.97 -3.46 -16.95
CA ASP A 168 2.14 -3.22 -17.79
C ASP A 168 1.76 -3.07 -19.26
N ASN A 169 0.83 -3.88 -19.77
CA ASN A 169 0.37 -3.80 -21.15
C ASN A 169 -0.49 -2.57 -21.42
N PHE A 170 -1.28 -2.14 -20.43
CA PHE A 170 -2.17 -0.98 -20.55
C PHE A 170 -1.44 0.36 -20.52
N MET A 171 -0.31 0.43 -19.79
CA MET A 171 0.50 1.65 -19.68
C MET A 171 1.10 2.06 -21.03
N LYS A 172 0.99 3.34 -21.36
CA LYS A 172 1.60 3.95 -22.53
C LYS A 172 3.14 3.99 -22.42
N PRO A 173 3.86 4.08 -23.54
CA PRO A 173 5.33 4.12 -23.51
C PRO A 173 5.89 5.24 -22.62
N GLU A 174 5.32 6.45 -22.67
CA GLU A 174 5.70 7.57 -21.83
C GLU A 174 5.43 7.33 -20.34
N GLU A 175 4.35 6.62 -20.01
CA GLU A 175 4.01 6.26 -18.63
C GLU A 175 4.97 5.19 -18.09
N LYS A 176 5.36 4.22 -18.93
CA LYS A 176 6.37 3.22 -18.59
C LYS A 176 7.73 3.87 -18.34
N GLN A 177 8.14 4.77 -19.21
CA GLN A 177 9.38 5.51 -19.05
C GLN A 177 9.39 6.34 -17.77
N ALA A 178 8.34 7.11 -17.52
CA ALA A 178 8.18 7.86 -16.27
C ALA A 178 8.19 6.93 -15.03
N SER A 179 7.52 5.78 -15.12
CA SER A 179 7.52 4.77 -14.06
C SER A 179 8.93 4.22 -13.78
N GLN A 180 9.76 4.05 -14.79
CA GLN A 180 11.17 3.64 -14.64
C GLN A 180 12.00 4.73 -13.97
N VAL A 181 11.88 5.98 -14.42
CA VAL A 181 12.63 7.12 -13.86
C VAL A 181 12.35 7.32 -12.37
N ILE A 182 11.08 7.28 -11.96
CA ILE A 182 10.77 7.49 -10.54
C ILE A 182 11.21 6.35 -9.62
N GLN A 183 11.60 5.20 -10.15
CA GLN A 183 12.18 4.11 -9.36
C GLN A 183 13.62 4.41 -8.89
N ASP A 184 14.30 5.41 -9.47
CA ASP A 184 15.57 5.90 -8.96
C ASP A 184 15.43 6.58 -7.60
N VAL A 185 14.22 7.01 -7.25
CA VAL A 185 13.93 7.54 -5.91
C VAL A 185 13.93 6.39 -4.91
N THR A 186 14.91 6.38 -4.01
CA THR A 186 15.09 5.32 -3.00
C THR A 186 13.77 4.98 -2.30
N GLY A 187 13.39 3.70 -2.35
CA GLY A 187 12.20 3.16 -1.70
C GLY A 187 10.97 3.08 -2.61
N ILE A 188 11.06 3.49 -3.88
CA ILE A 188 10.01 3.29 -4.88
C ILE A 188 10.34 2.06 -5.71
N GLY A 189 9.51 1.04 -5.63
CA GLY A 189 9.58 -0.14 -6.51
C GLY A 189 8.53 -0.05 -7.62
N ASN A 190 8.60 -0.97 -8.60
CA ASN A 190 7.77 -0.99 -9.80
C ASN A 190 6.26 -0.82 -9.51
N THR A 191 5.70 -1.63 -8.62
CA THR A 191 4.27 -1.57 -8.24
C THR A 191 3.85 -0.20 -7.70
N SER A 192 4.73 0.43 -6.91
CA SER A 192 4.47 1.78 -6.37
C SER A 192 4.61 2.84 -7.44
N ALA A 193 5.59 2.72 -8.33
CA ALA A 193 5.81 3.61 -9.46
C ALA A 193 4.60 3.62 -10.39
N GLN A 194 4.12 2.45 -10.83
CA GLN A 194 2.89 2.30 -11.62
C GLN A 194 1.69 2.97 -10.95
N THR A 195 1.51 2.73 -9.64
CA THR A 195 0.42 3.33 -8.88
C THR A 195 0.53 4.86 -8.81
N ILE A 196 1.73 5.39 -8.64
CA ILE A 196 1.98 6.84 -8.62
C ILE A 196 1.65 7.43 -9.99
N ILE A 197 2.20 6.89 -11.08
CA ILE A 197 1.93 7.36 -12.45
C ILE A 197 0.44 7.26 -12.81
N ALA A 198 -0.24 6.16 -12.47
CA ALA A 198 -1.68 6.03 -12.68
C ALA A 198 -2.48 7.16 -11.99
N VAL A 199 -2.02 7.63 -10.83
CA VAL A 199 -2.72 8.68 -10.09
C VAL A 199 -2.34 10.08 -10.55
N ILE A 200 -1.05 10.37 -10.74
CA ILE A 200 -0.60 11.73 -11.09
C ILE A 200 -0.50 11.95 -12.60
N GLY A 201 -0.38 10.90 -13.42
CA GLY A 201 -0.05 10.99 -14.85
C GLY A 201 1.39 11.38 -15.09
N THR A 202 1.71 11.71 -16.35
CA THR A 202 3.02 12.17 -16.80
C THR A 202 3.07 13.67 -17.05
N ASP A 203 1.91 14.31 -17.24
CA ASP A 203 1.81 15.75 -17.45
C ASP A 203 1.86 16.50 -16.11
N MET A 204 3.03 17.07 -15.78
CA MET A 204 3.23 17.86 -14.58
C MET A 204 2.84 19.34 -14.73
N GLU A 205 2.64 19.85 -15.95
CA GLU A 205 2.25 21.26 -16.19
C GLU A 205 0.89 21.59 -15.60
N ARG A 206 0.03 20.57 -15.43
CA ARG A 206 -1.27 20.72 -14.76
C ARG A 206 -1.18 21.08 -13.27
N PHE A 207 -0.01 20.92 -12.66
CA PHE A 207 0.25 21.36 -11.30
C PHE A 207 1.16 22.59 -11.34
N PRO A 208 0.67 23.78 -10.95
CA PRO A 208 1.45 25.02 -11.04
C PRO A 208 2.76 24.99 -10.25
N SER A 209 2.90 24.10 -9.27
CA SER A 209 4.14 23.87 -8.52
C SER A 209 4.10 22.55 -7.72
N ASP A 210 5.25 22.15 -7.20
CA ASP A 210 5.45 21.07 -6.25
C ASP A 210 4.54 21.18 -5.00
N ARG A 211 4.25 22.41 -4.56
CA ARG A 211 3.34 22.68 -3.44
C ARG A 211 1.89 22.35 -3.79
N HIS A 212 1.47 22.59 -5.04
CA HIS A 212 0.11 22.30 -5.49
C HIS A 212 -0.14 20.80 -5.55
N ILE A 213 0.76 20.02 -6.15
CA ILE A 213 0.62 18.56 -6.17
C ILE A 213 0.67 17.96 -4.76
N SER A 214 1.54 18.49 -3.88
CA SER A 214 1.66 18.03 -2.50
C SER A 214 0.42 18.35 -1.66
N SER A 215 -0.20 19.49 -1.89
CA SER A 215 -1.48 19.85 -1.27
C SER A 215 -2.62 18.98 -1.77
N TRP A 216 -2.68 18.73 -3.08
CA TRP A 216 -3.66 17.85 -3.71
C TRP A 216 -3.51 16.40 -3.22
N ALA A 217 -2.30 15.91 -3.04
CA ALA A 217 -2.01 14.59 -2.46
C ALA A 217 -2.38 14.50 -0.96
N GLY A 218 -2.62 15.62 -0.29
CA GLY A 218 -2.91 15.66 1.14
C GLY A 218 -1.70 15.36 2.02
N LEU A 219 -0.50 15.69 1.55
CA LEU A 219 0.75 15.52 2.31
C LEU A 219 1.17 16.81 3.02
N CYS A 220 0.60 17.95 2.66
CA CYS A 220 0.84 19.22 3.33
C CYS A 220 0.03 19.35 4.61
N PRO A 221 0.58 20.01 5.66
CA PRO A 221 -0.22 20.40 6.80
C PRO A 221 -1.30 21.39 6.38
N GLY A 222 -2.48 21.28 6.97
CA GLY A 222 -3.53 22.27 6.80
C GLY A 222 -3.14 23.61 7.42
N ASP A 223 -3.41 24.68 6.72
CA ASP A 223 -3.21 26.03 7.23
C ASP A 223 -4.47 26.49 7.98
N ASN A 224 -4.62 26.01 9.20
CA ASN A 224 -5.72 26.37 10.07
C ASN A 224 -5.24 27.44 11.07
N VAL A 225 -5.06 28.65 10.56
CA VAL A 225 -4.73 29.82 11.38
C VAL A 225 -5.97 30.70 11.54
N SER A 226 -6.33 31.05 12.75
CA SER A 226 -7.40 32.02 13.06
C SER A 226 -6.89 32.96 14.13
N ALA A 227 -7.00 34.27 13.89
CA ALA A 227 -6.51 35.30 14.79
C ALA A 227 -5.02 35.10 15.22
N LYS A 228 -4.14 34.78 14.25
CA LYS A 228 -2.71 34.48 14.47
C LYS A 228 -2.45 33.20 15.31
N LYS A 229 -3.46 32.48 15.76
CA LYS A 229 -3.30 31.23 16.49
C LYS A 229 -3.48 30.03 15.55
N ARG A 230 -2.50 29.10 15.51
CA ARG A 230 -2.55 27.87 14.75
C ARG A 230 -3.47 26.86 15.48
N LYS A 231 -4.65 26.57 14.92
CA LYS A 231 -5.64 25.68 15.54
C LYS A 231 -5.32 24.18 15.34
N SER A 232 -4.74 23.78 14.21
CA SER A 232 -4.44 22.38 13.93
C SER A 232 -3.31 22.24 12.92
N GLY A 233 -2.40 21.29 13.17
CA GLY A 233 -1.37 20.87 12.22
C GLY A 233 -1.72 19.55 11.49
N LYS A 234 -3.00 19.15 11.46
CA LYS A 234 -3.44 17.97 10.72
C LYS A 234 -3.26 18.20 9.23
N ILE A 235 -2.79 17.14 8.52
CA ILE A 235 -2.72 17.15 7.07
C ILE A 235 -4.13 17.19 6.47
N ARG A 236 -4.26 17.83 5.30
CA ARG A 236 -5.53 17.92 4.57
C ARG A 236 -5.97 16.53 4.06
N LYS A 237 -7.26 16.38 3.78
CA LYS A 237 -7.75 15.27 2.97
C LYS A 237 -7.22 15.44 1.56
N GLY A 238 -6.76 14.37 0.94
CA GLY A 238 -6.24 14.35 -0.42
C GLY A 238 -6.40 12.96 -1.02
N ASN A 239 -5.71 12.66 -2.11
CA ASN A 239 -5.79 11.35 -2.75
C ASN A 239 -5.26 10.26 -1.81
N ALA A 240 -6.17 9.41 -1.32
CA ALA A 240 -5.85 8.38 -0.33
C ALA A 240 -4.93 7.28 -0.89
N LEU A 241 -5.07 6.96 -2.19
CA LEU A 241 -4.24 5.96 -2.87
C LEU A 241 -2.80 6.44 -2.96
N LEU A 242 -2.58 7.64 -3.53
CA LEU A 242 -1.24 8.23 -3.66
C LEU A 242 -0.55 8.40 -2.30
N LYS A 243 -1.26 8.98 -1.34
CA LYS A 243 -0.72 9.21 0.00
C LYS A 243 -0.31 7.91 0.69
N SER A 244 -1.15 6.87 0.67
CA SER A 244 -0.80 5.59 1.28
C SER A 244 0.37 4.93 0.58
N THR A 245 0.46 5.00 -0.75
CA THR A 245 1.58 4.47 -1.53
C THR A 245 2.88 5.19 -1.19
N LEU A 246 2.90 6.53 -1.19
CA LEU A 246 4.09 7.30 -0.84
C LEU A 246 4.54 7.09 0.62
N VAL A 247 3.61 6.92 1.55
CA VAL A 247 3.97 6.58 2.95
C VAL A 247 4.60 5.19 3.03
N LEU A 248 4.12 4.20 2.27
CA LEU A 248 4.77 2.88 2.18
C LEU A 248 6.17 2.98 1.57
N CYS A 249 6.33 3.76 0.50
CA CYS A 249 7.65 4.04 -0.09
C CYS A 249 8.58 4.73 0.92
N ALA A 250 8.08 5.67 1.72
CA ALA A 250 8.85 6.31 2.78
C ALA A 250 9.31 5.31 3.85
N HIS A 251 8.47 4.34 4.23
CA HIS A 251 8.89 3.25 5.13
C HIS A 251 10.04 2.42 4.55
N ALA A 252 10.03 2.14 3.25
CA ALA A 252 11.11 1.43 2.56
C ALA A 252 12.38 2.29 2.49
N ALA A 253 12.26 3.55 2.03
CA ALA A 253 13.37 4.49 1.88
C ALA A 253 14.15 4.72 3.17
N VAL A 254 13.44 4.83 4.28
CA VAL A 254 14.05 5.06 5.61
C VAL A 254 14.91 3.90 6.09
N ARG A 255 14.74 2.68 5.58
CA ARG A 255 15.59 1.52 5.92
C ARG A 255 17.00 1.63 5.32
N HIS A 256 17.18 2.38 4.25
CA HIS A 256 18.47 2.66 3.65
C HIS A 256 19.23 3.71 4.46
N LYS A 257 20.12 3.27 5.36
CA LYS A 257 20.81 4.12 6.35
C LYS A 257 21.63 5.27 5.72
N SER A 258 22.14 5.09 4.49
CA SER A 258 22.93 6.09 3.76
C SER A 258 22.07 7.08 2.97
N SER A 259 20.74 6.92 2.92
CA SER A 259 19.87 7.77 2.12
C SER A 259 19.56 9.11 2.81
N TYR A 260 19.33 10.15 1.99
CA TYR A 260 18.79 11.43 2.43
C TYR A 260 17.50 11.25 3.27
N PHE A 261 16.61 10.35 2.85
CA PHE A 261 15.34 10.09 3.51
C PHE A 261 15.50 9.50 4.91
N HIS A 262 16.52 8.69 5.14
CA HIS A 262 16.86 8.20 6.48
C HIS A 262 17.29 9.33 7.41
N ALA A 263 18.20 10.20 6.93
CA ALA A 263 18.66 11.33 7.70
C ALA A 263 17.52 12.31 8.04
N GLN A 264 16.65 12.61 7.06
CA GLN A 264 15.46 13.43 7.25
C GLN A 264 14.51 12.81 8.28
N PHE A 265 14.23 11.52 8.15
CA PHE A 265 13.37 10.80 9.10
C PHE A 265 13.92 10.85 10.52
N LYS A 266 15.21 10.56 10.72
CA LYS A 266 15.86 10.65 12.04
C LYS A 266 15.68 12.02 12.67
N ARG A 267 16.03 13.09 11.94
CA ARG A 267 15.92 14.47 12.42
C ARG A 267 14.49 14.82 12.85
N ILE A 268 13.48 14.44 12.05
CA ILE A 268 12.08 14.81 12.34
C ILE A 268 11.49 13.91 13.42
N SER A 269 11.79 12.62 13.41
CA SER A 269 11.18 11.66 14.34
C SER A 269 11.53 11.93 15.80
N THR A 270 12.72 12.46 16.08
CA THR A 270 13.17 12.84 17.43
C THR A 270 12.28 13.90 18.06
N HIS A 271 11.80 14.88 17.27
CA HIS A 271 11.04 16.02 17.81
C HIS A 271 9.52 15.95 17.54
N ARG A 272 9.10 15.23 16.49
CA ARG A 272 7.70 15.24 16.01
C ARG A 272 7.06 13.85 15.98
N GLY A 273 7.81 12.81 16.32
CA GLY A 273 7.39 11.43 16.33
C GLY A 273 7.37 10.76 14.95
N LYS A 274 7.43 9.42 14.95
CA LYS A 274 7.63 8.60 13.75
C LYS A 274 6.56 8.80 12.66
N LYS A 275 5.26 8.87 13.06
CA LYS A 275 4.16 9.01 12.08
C LYS A 275 4.27 10.29 11.25
N ARG A 276 4.61 11.42 11.89
CA ARG A 276 4.80 12.69 11.20
C ARG A 276 6.06 12.69 10.35
N ALA A 277 7.12 12.03 10.80
CA ALA A 277 8.36 11.89 10.06
C ALA A 277 8.16 11.14 8.75
N TYR A 278 7.42 10.02 8.74
CA TYR A 278 7.09 9.30 7.50
C TYR A 278 6.29 10.13 6.51
N VAL A 279 5.33 10.92 6.99
CA VAL A 279 4.57 11.82 6.10
C VAL A 279 5.46 12.92 5.52
N ALA A 280 6.42 13.44 6.29
CA ALA A 280 7.38 14.44 5.80
C ALA A 280 8.33 13.84 4.76
N VAL A 281 8.78 12.60 4.94
CA VAL A 281 9.56 11.88 3.92
C VAL A 281 8.73 11.65 2.66
N ALA A 282 7.49 11.18 2.78
CA ALA A 282 6.57 10.99 1.66
C ALA A 282 6.33 12.30 0.88
N TYR A 283 6.24 13.43 1.58
CA TYR A 283 6.18 14.76 0.97
C TYR A 283 7.43 15.06 0.13
N SER A 284 8.63 14.84 0.71
CA SER A 284 9.89 15.07 -0.01
C SER A 284 10.07 14.14 -1.21
N MET A 285 9.59 12.88 -1.11
CA MET A 285 9.57 11.95 -2.24
C MET A 285 8.66 12.46 -3.37
N LEU A 286 7.48 12.99 -3.04
CA LEU A 286 6.58 13.54 -4.05
C LEU A 286 7.18 14.77 -4.75
N ILE A 287 7.92 15.61 -4.03
CA ILE A 287 8.65 16.72 -4.64
C ILE A 287 9.72 16.20 -5.61
N ALA A 288 10.49 15.18 -5.22
CA ALA A 288 11.50 14.58 -6.10
C ALA A 288 10.87 13.94 -7.37
N ILE A 289 9.65 13.40 -7.27
CA ILE A 289 8.91 12.85 -8.41
C ILE A 289 8.40 13.96 -9.34
N TYR A 290 8.04 15.12 -8.78
CA TYR A 290 7.52 16.25 -9.55
C TYR A 290 8.60 16.88 -10.45
N HIS A 291 9.86 16.96 -9.98
CA HIS A 291 11.01 17.52 -10.72
C HIS A 291 11.74 16.46 -11.54
#